data_0a63b71f67da5ab283591bf58394333d
#
_entry.id   0a63b71f67da5ab283591bf58394333d
#
_cell.length_a   1.000
_cell.length_b   1.000
_cell.length_c   1.000
_cell.angle_alpha   90.00
_cell.angle_beta   90.00
_cell.angle_gamma   90.00
#
_symmetry.space_group_name_H-M   'P 1'
#
loop_
_entity.id
_entity.type
_entity.pdbx_description
1 polymer ?
#
loop_
_entity_poly.entity_id
_entity_poly.type
_entity_poly.pdbx_seq_one_letter_code
_entity_poly.pdbx_strand_id
1 'polypeptide(L)'
;MTTKTHPLIVASALALFASLVSAQSGAVQYEADLSWPKPLPNRWALGGLGGVCVDAQDHVLILNRQDVNEGDLNAARLAPPLIEFDPAGNVVRSWGDLNVLDPRLHSCHFDADGNVWIGSSPSGMVQKYTHDGSKLLLQLGKKGVFDSSDGTAKGKPLNSNAAVFYMPSSIFVDRGNGDVYVSDGEGAGGNRRIAVMDKTGKFLRQWQPADMDVVHCMTMAKDGLVYVCNRTGSKIQIYDKMGNLKRTIDVPWTPVTAPADGKVTQSGGAVVAIDFSPDPAQRLLFVINQNNSEIEVIDRQSGQKVSSFGRPGSFPGQFNQPHGIAVDSKGNVYIAENRGKRIHKFKPVTGR
;
A
#
# COMPACT_ATOMS: atom_id res chain seq x y z
N MET A 1 -78.23 27.22 39.43
CA MET A 1 -76.75 27.30 39.66
C MET A 1 -76.16 25.94 39.31
N THR A 2 -75.59 25.79 38.14
CA THR A 2 -75.02 24.55 37.64
C THR A 2 -73.53 24.75 37.49
N THR A 3 -72.75 24.12 38.34
CA THR A 3 -71.32 24.11 38.33
C THR A 3 -70.82 23.11 37.30
N LYS A 4 -70.11 23.58 36.28
CA LYS A 4 -69.37 22.75 35.29
C LYS A 4 -68.00 22.47 35.81
N THR A 5 -67.67 21.19 36.05
CA THR A 5 -66.35 20.68 36.32
C THR A 5 -65.66 20.35 35.00
N HIS A 6 -64.49 20.91 34.78
CA HIS A 6 -63.62 20.59 33.65
C HIS A 6 -62.57 19.49 34.08
N PRO A 7 -62.35 18.45 33.29
CA PRO A 7 -61.29 17.51 33.60
C PRO A 7 -59.93 18.05 33.11
N LEU A 8 -58.91 18.04 33.98
CA LEU A 8 -57.50 18.26 33.66
C LEU A 8 -56.98 17.05 32.94
N ILE A 9 -56.54 17.24 31.71
CA ILE A 9 -55.73 16.24 30.97
C ILE A 9 -54.28 16.46 31.32
N VAL A 10 -53.68 15.51 32.07
CA VAL A 10 -52.27 15.45 32.34
C VAL A 10 -51.62 14.69 31.20
N ALA A 11 -50.92 15.38 30.31
CA ALA A 11 -50.13 14.76 29.26
C ALA A 11 -48.75 14.37 29.84
N SER A 12 -48.52 13.08 30.06
CA SER A 12 -47.22 12.52 30.45
C SER A 12 -46.32 12.45 29.20
N ALA A 13 -45.33 13.31 29.13
CA ALA A 13 -44.28 13.24 28.13
C ALA A 13 -43.27 12.15 28.53
N LEU A 14 -43.31 11.00 27.87
CA LEU A 14 -42.24 10.00 27.95
C LEU A 14 -41.02 10.50 27.14
N ALA A 15 -40.01 10.96 27.84
CA ALA A 15 -38.68 11.22 27.24
C ALA A 15 -37.94 9.88 27.04
N LEU A 16 -37.87 9.40 25.81
CA LEU A 16 -36.98 8.32 25.44
C LEU A 16 -35.51 8.85 25.47
N PHE A 17 -34.83 8.54 26.54
CA PHE A 17 -33.35 8.62 26.55
C PHE A 17 -32.80 7.46 25.72
N ALA A 18 -32.47 7.70 24.45
CA ALA A 18 -31.63 6.82 23.69
C ALA A 18 -30.19 6.90 24.26
N SER A 19 -29.85 5.93 25.10
CA SER A 19 -28.45 5.75 25.55
C SER A 19 -27.60 5.39 24.33
N LEU A 20 -26.88 6.37 23.82
CA LEU A 20 -25.75 6.14 22.91
C LEU A 20 -24.71 5.34 23.71
N VAL A 21 -24.80 4.01 23.64
CA VAL A 21 -23.70 3.13 24.02
C VAL A 21 -22.60 3.39 23.00
N SER A 22 -21.70 4.33 23.33
CA SER A 22 -20.41 4.43 22.68
C SER A 22 -19.69 3.10 22.97
N ALA A 23 -19.75 2.18 22.04
CA ALA A 23 -18.86 1.04 22.05
C ALA A 23 -17.47 1.62 21.92
N GLN A 24 -16.76 1.74 23.05
CA GLN A 24 -15.35 2.01 23.11
C GLN A 24 -14.68 0.79 22.49
N SER A 25 -14.50 0.83 21.16
CA SER A 25 -13.75 -0.21 20.46
C SER A 25 -12.32 -0.14 21.00
N GLY A 26 -11.96 -1.12 21.83
CA GLY A 26 -10.59 -1.25 22.30
C GLY A 26 -9.66 -1.12 21.09
N ALA A 27 -8.59 -0.35 21.24
CA ALA A 27 -7.63 -0.12 20.16
C ALA A 27 -7.15 -1.47 19.63
N VAL A 28 -7.34 -1.71 18.32
CA VAL A 28 -6.91 -2.98 17.70
C VAL A 28 -5.40 -3.07 17.83
N GLN A 29 -4.93 -4.11 18.51
CA GLN A 29 -3.51 -4.38 18.69
C GLN A 29 -3.04 -5.44 17.72
N TYR A 30 -1.76 -5.40 17.37
CA TYR A 30 -1.13 -6.34 16.46
C TYR A 30 0.12 -6.93 17.09
N GLU A 31 0.35 -8.22 16.88
CA GLU A 31 1.57 -8.92 17.30
C GLU A 31 2.26 -9.58 16.11
N ALA A 32 3.60 -9.59 16.13
CA ALA A 32 4.40 -10.23 15.09
C ALA A 32 4.24 -11.76 15.15
N ASP A 33 3.92 -12.38 14.02
CA ASP A 33 3.91 -13.84 13.88
C ASP A 33 5.33 -14.36 13.62
N LEU A 34 6.01 -14.80 14.67
CA LEU A 34 7.39 -15.31 14.58
C LEU A 34 7.50 -16.65 13.84
N SER A 35 6.40 -17.31 13.55
CA SER A 35 6.37 -18.58 12.82
C SER A 35 6.22 -18.40 11.32
N TRP A 36 6.03 -17.14 10.85
CA TRP A 36 5.83 -16.77 9.46
C TRP A 36 6.84 -15.69 9.02
N PRO A 37 7.45 -15.81 7.83
CA PRO A 37 7.41 -16.94 6.92
C PRO A 37 8.22 -18.13 7.47
N LYS A 38 8.02 -19.30 6.86
CA LYS A 38 8.92 -20.43 7.09
C LYS A 38 10.30 -20.11 6.50
N PRO A 39 11.37 -20.79 6.96
CA PRO A 39 12.69 -20.61 6.38
C PRO A 39 12.67 -20.73 4.86
N LEU A 40 13.31 -19.78 4.18
CA LEU A 40 13.37 -19.78 2.73
C LEU A 40 14.11 -21.00 2.20
N PRO A 41 13.63 -21.64 1.11
CA PRO A 41 14.29 -22.80 0.54
C PRO A 41 15.66 -22.42 -0.07
N ASN A 42 16.48 -23.42 -0.37
CA ASN A 42 17.74 -23.26 -1.10
C ASN A 42 18.72 -22.26 -0.49
N ARG A 43 18.57 -21.91 0.80
CA ARG A 43 19.38 -20.87 1.47
C ARG A 43 19.27 -19.52 0.75
N TRP A 44 18.10 -19.14 0.30
CA TRP A 44 17.90 -17.87 -0.39
C TRP A 44 18.17 -16.67 0.50
N ALA A 45 18.92 -15.69 -0.05
CA ALA A 45 19.08 -14.35 0.49
C ALA A 45 18.18 -13.37 -0.26
N LEU A 46 17.41 -12.59 0.48
CA LEU A 46 16.59 -11.51 -0.05
C LEU A 46 17.43 -10.24 -0.19
N GLY A 47 17.20 -9.51 -1.25
CA GLY A 47 17.48 -8.09 -1.33
C GLY A 47 16.38 -7.26 -0.68
N GLY A 48 16.40 -5.96 -0.91
CA GLY A 48 15.34 -5.05 -0.48
C GLY A 48 14.00 -5.42 -1.10
N LEU A 49 12.94 -5.41 -0.31
CA LEU A 49 11.60 -5.67 -0.82
C LEU A 49 10.96 -4.37 -1.29
N GLY A 50 10.52 -4.35 -2.56
CA GLY A 50 9.87 -3.21 -3.18
C GLY A 50 8.38 -3.14 -2.92
N GLY A 51 7.73 -4.29 -2.73
CA GLY A 51 6.30 -4.36 -2.50
C GLY A 51 5.86 -5.73 -2.01
N VAL A 52 4.60 -5.80 -1.60
CA VAL A 52 3.88 -7.00 -1.21
C VAL A 52 2.44 -6.86 -1.63
N CYS A 53 1.82 -7.95 -2.06
CA CYS A 53 0.38 -8.03 -2.32
C CYS A 53 -0.17 -9.39 -1.93
N VAL A 54 -1.50 -9.45 -1.69
CA VAL A 54 -2.21 -10.65 -1.24
C VAL A 54 -3.28 -10.98 -2.26
N ASP A 55 -3.39 -12.27 -2.64
CA ASP A 55 -4.41 -12.75 -3.54
C ASP A 55 -5.73 -13.13 -2.82
N ALA A 56 -6.72 -13.59 -3.57
CA ALA A 56 -8.01 -13.98 -3.04
C ALA A 56 -7.98 -15.27 -2.18
N GLN A 57 -6.89 -16.01 -2.18
CA GLN A 57 -6.63 -17.21 -1.39
C GLN A 57 -5.74 -16.93 -0.17
N ASP A 58 -5.46 -15.67 0.13
CA ASP A 58 -4.54 -15.21 1.17
C ASP A 58 -3.07 -15.62 0.90
N HIS A 59 -2.69 -15.92 -0.34
CA HIS A 59 -1.28 -16.07 -0.69
C HIS A 59 -0.61 -14.70 -0.75
N VAL A 60 0.63 -14.65 -0.33
CA VAL A 60 1.42 -13.42 -0.20
C VAL A 60 2.54 -13.41 -1.24
N LEU A 61 2.48 -12.48 -2.19
CA LEU A 61 3.54 -12.26 -3.17
C LEU A 61 4.43 -11.10 -2.73
N ILE A 62 5.74 -11.32 -2.69
CA ILE A 62 6.74 -10.28 -2.43
C ILE A 62 7.57 -9.98 -3.67
N LEU A 63 7.98 -8.71 -3.78
CA LEU A 63 8.84 -8.21 -4.84
C LEU A 63 10.26 -8.01 -4.31
N ASN A 64 11.18 -8.90 -4.68
CA ASN A 64 12.56 -8.91 -4.27
C ASN A 64 13.45 -8.20 -5.30
N ARG A 65 14.10 -7.11 -4.93
CA ARG A 65 14.97 -6.29 -5.80
C ARG A 65 16.31 -6.92 -6.07
N GLN A 66 16.66 -8.00 -5.39
CA GLN A 66 17.92 -8.73 -5.55
C GLN A 66 19.20 -7.90 -5.28
N ASP A 67 19.09 -6.77 -4.61
CA ASP A 67 20.20 -5.88 -4.23
C ASP A 67 20.92 -6.41 -2.95
N VAL A 68 21.46 -7.61 -3.04
CA VAL A 68 22.26 -8.25 -1.98
C VAL A 68 23.73 -7.81 -2.08
N ASN A 69 24.46 -7.90 -0.96
CA ASN A 69 25.90 -7.73 -0.99
C ASN A 69 26.57 -9.02 -1.51
N GLU A 70 27.68 -8.89 -2.22
CA GLU A 70 28.45 -10.04 -2.71
C GLU A 70 28.83 -11.00 -1.57
N GLY A 71 29.19 -10.47 -0.40
CA GLY A 71 29.50 -11.27 0.79
C GLY A 71 28.37 -12.15 1.29
N ASP A 72 27.11 -11.74 1.09
CA ASP A 72 25.93 -12.53 1.47
C ASP A 72 25.85 -13.83 0.66
N LEU A 73 26.36 -13.81 -0.59
CA LEU A 73 26.33 -14.95 -1.52
C LEU A 73 27.40 -16.01 -1.23
N ASN A 74 28.34 -15.75 -0.32
CA ASN A 74 29.28 -16.77 0.14
C ASN A 74 28.58 -17.88 0.95
N ALA A 75 27.49 -17.57 1.63
CA ALA A 75 26.73 -18.51 2.47
C ALA A 75 25.31 -18.75 1.98
N ALA A 76 24.82 -17.97 1.02
CA ALA A 76 23.47 -18.00 0.54
C ALA A 76 23.38 -18.00 -0.99
N ARG A 77 22.19 -18.12 -1.54
CA ARG A 77 21.90 -17.98 -2.96
C ARG A 77 20.96 -16.81 -3.18
N LEU A 78 21.12 -16.09 -4.25
CA LEU A 78 20.22 -15.01 -4.61
C LEU A 78 18.80 -15.57 -4.80
N ALA A 79 17.85 -15.02 -4.05
CA ALA A 79 16.44 -15.37 -4.17
C ALA A 79 15.83 -14.85 -5.48
N PRO A 80 14.82 -15.53 -6.07
CA PRO A 80 14.11 -15.04 -7.24
C PRO A 80 13.47 -13.66 -7.04
N PRO A 81 13.19 -12.90 -8.11
CA PRO A 81 12.57 -11.58 -8.02
C PRO A 81 11.17 -11.59 -7.41
N LEU A 82 10.37 -12.62 -7.70
CA LEU A 82 9.02 -12.79 -7.17
C LEU A 82 8.95 -14.11 -6.39
N ILE A 83 8.43 -14.03 -5.18
CA ILE A 83 8.28 -15.18 -4.28
C ILE A 83 6.88 -15.12 -3.67
N GLU A 84 6.15 -16.21 -3.80
CA GLU A 84 4.80 -16.36 -3.28
C GLU A 84 4.78 -17.37 -2.13
N PHE A 85 4.12 -16.98 -1.06
CA PHE A 85 3.94 -17.79 0.14
C PHE A 85 2.48 -18.19 0.29
N ASP A 86 2.23 -19.39 0.78
CA ASP A 86 0.91 -19.76 1.27
C ASP A 86 0.59 -19.07 2.61
N PRO A 87 -0.66 -19.11 3.10
CA PRO A 87 -1.02 -18.52 4.39
C PRO A 87 -0.23 -19.08 5.59
N ALA A 88 0.31 -20.31 5.49
CA ALA A 88 1.14 -20.93 6.50
C ALA A 88 2.61 -20.48 6.46
N GLY A 89 3.01 -19.75 5.41
CA GLY A 89 4.34 -19.19 5.22
C GLY A 89 5.31 -20.05 4.42
N ASN A 90 4.84 -21.12 3.78
CA ASN A 90 5.67 -21.91 2.87
C ASN A 90 5.79 -21.22 1.53
N VAL A 91 6.97 -21.25 0.92
CA VAL A 91 7.13 -20.82 -0.48
C VAL A 91 6.43 -21.82 -1.40
N VAL A 92 5.42 -21.35 -2.13
CA VAL A 92 4.64 -22.18 -3.06
C VAL A 92 4.99 -21.90 -4.52
N ARG A 93 5.54 -20.71 -4.79
CA ARG A 93 5.92 -20.31 -6.16
C ARG A 93 7.04 -19.28 -6.11
N SER A 94 7.87 -19.28 -7.15
CA SER A 94 8.84 -18.22 -7.38
C SER A 94 9.13 -18.10 -8.88
N TRP A 95 9.31 -16.88 -9.35
CA TRP A 95 9.54 -16.60 -10.77
C TRP A 95 10.12 -15.20 -11.00
N GLY A 96 10.33 -14.87 -12.25
CA GLY A 96 10.75 -13.56 -12.73
C GLY A 96 12.19 -13.54 -13.21
N ASP A 97 12.44 -12.62 -14.14
CA ASP A 97 13.76 -12.31 -14.69
C ASP A 97 13.90 -10.78 -14.74
N LEU A 98 14.87 -10.22 -14.05
CA LEU A 98 15.14 -8.78 -14.03
C LEU A 98 15.63 -8.21 -15.37
N ASN A 99 15.99 -9.07 -16.34
CA ASN A 99 16.20 -8.60 -17.72
C ASN A 99 14.89 -8.21 -18.40
N VAL A 100 13.77 -8.86 -18.04
CA VAL A 100 12.42 -8.58 -18.55
C VAL A 100 11.67 -7.62 -17.62
N LEU A 101 11.67 -7.94 -16.32
CA LEU A 101 11.26 -7.02 -15.27
C LEU A 101 12.34 -5.94 -15.09
N ASP A 102 12.03 -4.90 -14.33
CA ASP A 102 13.05 -3.93 -13.94
C ASP A 102 13.60 -4.30 -12.54
N PRO A 103 14.91 -4.12 -12.28
CA PRO A 103 15.49 -4.47 -10.98
C PRO A 103 14.90 -3.65 -9.80
N ARG A 104 14.29 -2.52 -10.06
CA ARG A 104 13.61 -1.71 -9.02
C ARG A 104 12.12 -2.00 -8.96
N LEU A 105 11.77 -3.27 -8.80
CA LEU A 105 10.40 -3.69 -8.51
C LEU A 105 9.82 -2.85 -7.37
N HIS A 106 8.61 -2.29 -7.55
CA HIS A 106 8.05 -1.32 -6.61
C HIS A 106 6.68 -1.70 -6.05
N SER A 107 5.76 -2.15 -6.88
CA SER A 107 4.41 -2.49 -6.47
C SER A 107 3.86 -3.69 -7.21
N CYS A 108 2.94 -4.41 -6.58
CA CYS A 108 2.12 -5.43 -7.22
C CYS A 108 0.66 -5.28 -6.83
N HIS A 109 -0.22 -5.83 -7.67
CA HIS A 109 -1.65 -5.90 -7.42
C HIS A 109 -2.23 -7.14 -8.11
N PHE A 110 -3.10 -7.89 -7.44
CA PHE A 110 -3.89 -8.95 -8.05
C PHE A 110 -5.24 -8.40 -8.52
N ASP A 111 -5.54 -8.55 -9.81
CA ASP A 111 -6.83 -8.14 -10.35
C ASP A 111 -7.94 -9.15 -10.03
N ALA A 112 -9.17 -8.86 -10.46
CA ALA A 112 -10.33 -9.71 -10.19
C ALA A 112 -10.24 -11.11 -10.84
N ASP A 113 -9.46 -11.24 -11.90
CA ASP A 113 -9.23 -12.52 -12.60
C ASP A 113 -8.06 -13.32 -11.99
N GLY A 114 -7.44 -12.80 -10.92
CA GLY A 114 -6.29 -13.39 -10.26
C GLY A 114 -4.97 -13.20 -11.01
N ASN A 115 -4.91 -12.36 -12.03
CA ASN A 115 -3.65 -12.01 -12.69
C ASN A 115 -2.87 -11.00 -11.86
N VAL A 116 -1.54 -11.03 -11.94
CA VAL A 116 -0.67 -10.14 -11.20
C VAL A 116 -0.18 -8.98 -12.06
N TRP A 117 -0.34 -7.77 -11.54
CA TRP A 117 0.23 -6.55 -12.10
C TRP A 117 1.48 -6.17 -11.32
N ILE A 118 2.52 -5.74 -12.03
CA ILE A 118 3.83 -5.40 -11.47
C ILE A 118 4.24 -4.04 -12.00
N GLY A 119 4.59 -3.14 -11.10
CA GLY A 119 5.19 -1.85 -11.38
C GLY A 119 6.63 -1.80 -10.92
N SER A 120 7.45 -1.15 -11.71
CA SER A 120 8.86 -0.94 -11.41
C SER A 120 9.22 0.53 -11.63
N SER A 121 9.89 1.13 -10.69
CA SER A 121 10.38 2.51 -10.78
C SER A 121 11.91 2.52 -10.71
N PRO A 122 12.61 3.07 -11.70
CA PRO A 122 12.18 3.96 -12.78
C PRO A 122 12.16 3.29 -14.16
N SER A 123 11.43 2.22 -14.37
CA SER A 123 11.44 1.49 -15.64
C SER A 123 10.67 2.15 -16.79
N GLY A 124 9.70 3.01 -16.47
CA GLY A 124 8.76 3.58 -17.43
C GLY A 124 7.67 2.61 -17.89
N MET A 125 7.50 1.45 -17.24
CA MET A 125 6.54 0.43 -17.64
C MET A 125 5.77 -0.18 -16.46
N VAL A 126 4.62 -0.77 -16.79
CA VAL A 126 3.78 -1.59 -15.92
C VAL A 126 3.40 -2.84 -16.69
N GLN A 127 3.46 -4.00 -16.05
CA GLN A 127 3.26 -5.30 -16.70
C GLN A 127 2.18 -6.12 -15.98
N LYS A 128 1.35 -6.82 -16.76
CA LYS A 128 0.36 -7.81 -16.28
C LYS A 128 0.80 -9.20 -16.69
N TYR A 129 0.84 -10.11 -15.75
CA TYR A 129 1.15 -11.53 -15.95
C TYR A 129 0.00 -12.44 -15.52
N THR A 130 -0.04 -13.67 -16.04
CA THR A 130 -0.79 -14.75 -15.38
C THR A 130 -0.31 -14.88 -13.94
N HIS A 131 -1.15 -15.41 -13.04
CA HIS A 131 -0.82 -15.56 -11.62
C HIS A 131 0.52 -16.28 -11.42
N ASP A 132 0.77 -17.33 -12.19
CA ASP A 132 2.00 -18.13 -12.11
C ASP A 132 3.22 -17.48 -12.77
N GLY A 133 3.06 -16.30 -13.37
CA GLY A 133 4.12 -15.59 -14.08
C GLY A 133 4.54 -16.20 -15.41
N SER A 134 3.88 -17.28 -15.86
CA SER A 134 4.29 -18.00 -17.07
C SER A 134 4.05 -17.21 -18.36
N LYS A 135 3.13 -16.24 -18.34
CA LYS A 135 2.76 -15.48 -19.54
C LYS A 135 2.59 -13.99 -19.23
N LEU A 136 3.28 -13.14 -19.99
CA LEU A 136 3.00 -11.70 -20.05
C LEU A 136 1.71 -11.49 -20.85
N LEU A 137 0.70 -10.88 -20.22
CA LEU A 137 -0.63 -10.64 -20.80
C LEU A 137 -0.76 -9.24 -21.39
N LEU A 138 -0.17 -8.25 -20.71
CA LEU A 138 -0.21 -6.85 -21.13
C LEU A 138 1.01 -6.11 -20.61
N GLN A 139 1.54 -5.19 -21.42
CA GLN A 139 2.53 -4.23 -21.00
C GLN A 139 2.09 -2.83 -21.38
N LEU A 140 2.13 -1.92 -20.41
CA LEU A 140 1.92 -0.49 -20.58
C LEU A 140 3.26 0.21 -20.49
N GLY A 141 3.52 1.15 -21.38
CA GLY A 141 4.82 1.77 -21.52
C GLY A 141 5.88 0.82 -22.09
N LYS A 142 7.15 1.22 -22.02
CA LYS A 142 8.27 0.46 -22.55
C LYS A 142 9.49 0.63 -21.64
N LYS A 143 10.20 -0.44 -21.36
CA LYS A 143 11.42 -0.42 -20.55
C LYS A 143 12.43 0.59 -21.08
N GLY A 144 12.85 1.53 -20.23
CA GLY A 144 13.83 2.55 -20.57
C GLY A 144 13.31 3.69 -21.45
N VAL A 145 12.01 3.73 -21.74
CA VAL A 145 11.36 4.85 -22.44
C VAL A 145 10.48 5.60 -21.45
N PHE A 146 10.76 6.85 -21.22
CA PHE A 146 10.14 7.67 -20.19
C PHE A 146 9.24 8.74 -20.78
N ASP A 147 8.19 9.11 -20.07
CA ASP A 147 7.31 10.24 -20.40
C ASP A 147 8.01 11.56 -20.09
N SER A 148 9.02 11.86 -20.87
CA SER A 148 9.90 13.01 -20.71
C SER A 148 10.25 13.66 -22.03
N SER A 149 10.80 14.87 -21.98
CA SER A 149 11.08 15.72 -23.15
C SER A 149 12.08 15.10 -24.14
N ASP A 150 12.89 14.15 -23.72
CA ASP A 150 13.88 13.43 -24.55
C ASP A 150 13.70 11.91 -24.54
N GLY A 151 12.64 11.41 -23.88
CA GLY A 151 12.35 9.99 -23.74
C GLY A 151 13.24 9.25 -22.76
N THR A 152 14.11 9.94 -22.01
CA THR A 152 15.05 9.35 -21.04
C THR A 152 14.70 9.77 -19.60
N ALA A 153 15.32 9.10 -18.62
CA ALA A 153 15.22 9.46 -17.20
C ALA A 153 15.89 10.81 -16.86
N LYS A 154 16.51 11.49 -17.81
CA LYS A 154 17.14 12.81 -17.64
C LYS A 154 16.28 13.96 -18.21
N GLY A 155 15.32 13.63 -19.06
CA GLY A 155 14.41 14.59 -19.65
C GLY A 155 13.44 15.18 -18.64
N LYS A 156 12.86 16.34 -18.97
CA LYS A 156 11.81 16.96 -18.14
C LYS A 156 10.53 16.16 -18.24
N PRO A 157 9.80 15.90 -17.14
CA PRO A 157 8.54 15.17 -17.14
C PRO A 157 7.47 15.90 -17.97
N LEU A 158 6.67 15.17 -18.72
CA LEU A 158 5.65 15.72 -19.60
C LEU A 158 4.24 15.61 -19.03
N ASN A 159 3.96 14.59 -18.20
CA ASN A 159 2.60 14.24 -17.77
C ASN A 159 1.64 14.13 -18.97
N SER A 160 2.06 13.42 -20.01
CA SER A 160 1.32 13.33 -21.27
C SER A 160 0.03 12.51 -21.16
N ASN A 161 -0.96 12.79 -22.03
CA ASN A 161 -2.20 12.02 -22.11
C ASN A 161 -1.99 10.69 -22.85
N ALA A 162 -1.08 9.87 -22.34
CA ALA A 162 -0.69 8.58 -22.93
C ALA A 162 -0.34 7.55 -21.85
N ALA A 163 -0.38 6.26 -22.23
CA ALA A 163 0.05 5.15 -21.39
C ALA A 163 1.59 4.95 -21.46
N VAL A 164 2.32 6.04 -21.20
CA VAL A 164 3.79 6.09 -21.07
C VAL A 164 4.08 6.70 -19.71
N PHE A 165 5.05 6.20 -19.00
CA PHE A 165 5.30 6.60 -17.62
C PHE A 165 6.71 7.16 -17.45
N TYR A 166 6.89 7.95 -16.38
CA TYR A 166 8.22 8.41 -15.99
C TYR A 166 8.76 7.58 -14.82
N MET A 167 8.02 7.52 -13.71
CA MET A 167 8.38 6.75 -12.51
C MET A 167 7.11 6.14 -11.89
N PRO A 168 6.52 5.08 -12.49
CA PRO A 168 5.34 4.44 -11.94
C PRO A 168 5.66 3.80 -10.59
N SER A 169 4.89 4.14 -9.56
CA SER A 169 5.14 3.72 -8.18
C SER A 169 4.12 2.69 -7.68
N SER A 170 2.85 2.82 -8.09
CA SER A 170 1.79 1.94 -7.61
C SER A 170 0.75 1.68 -8.70
N ILE A 171 0.10 0.52 -8.60
CA ILE A 171 -0.92 0.07 -9.54
C ILE A 171 -2.14 -0.38 -8.76
N PHE A 172 -3.30 -0.06 -9.26
CA PHE A 172 -4.58 -0.59 -8.81
C PHE A 172 -5.48 -0.87 -10.00
N VAL A 173 -6.24 -1.96 -9.96
CA VAL A 173 -7.25 -2.28 -10.99
C VAL A 173 -8.62 -2.23 -10.37
N ASP A 174 -9.50 -1.39 -10.93
CA ASP A 174 -10.88 -1.27 -10.50
C ASP A 174 -11.64 -2.57 -10.80
N ARG A 175 -12.07 -3.25 -9.76
CA ARG A 175 -12.80 -4.52 -9.87
C ARG A 175 -14.15 -4.39 -10.59
N GLY A 176 -14.71 -3.16 -10.65
CA GLY A 176 -16.02 -2.92 -11.25
C GLY A 176 -16.00 -2.85 -12.77
N ASN A 177 -14.92 -2.33 -13.37
CA ASN A 177 -14.84 -2.11 -14.82
C ASN A 177 -13.50 -2.51 -15.47
N GLY A 178 -12.51 -2.88 -14.65
CA GLY A 178 -11.18 -3.25 -15.12
C GLY A 178 -10.26 -2.08 -15.46
N ASP A 179 -10.64 -0.84 -15.15
CA ASP A 179 -9.77 0.32 -15.36
C ASP A 179 -8.50 0.20 -14.50
N VAL A 180 -7.38 0.48 -15.13
CA VAL A 180 -6.05 0.40 -14.53
C VAL A 180 -5.59 1.78 -14.13
N TYR A 181 -5.40 1.97 -12.85
CA TYR A 181 -4.87 3.21 -12.27
C TYR A 181 -3.39 3.04 -11.97
N VAL A 182 -2.58 3.99 -12.39
CA VAL A 182 -1.14 4.02 -12.14
C VAL A 182 -0.77 5.35 -11.50
N SER A 183 -0.19 5.30 -10.31
CA SER A 183 0.49 6.47 -9.75
C SER A 183 1.86 6.59 -10.42
N ASP A 184 2.10 7.71 -11.10
CA ASP A 184 3.30 7.96 -11.87
C ASP A 184 4.03 9.18 -11.31
N GLY A 185 4.95 8.94 -10.36
CA GLY A 185 5.57 10.02 -9.61
C GLY A 185 6.46 9.61 -8.44
N GLU A 186 7.17 8.47 -8.50
CA GLU A 186 8.06 7.97 -7.41
C GLU A 186 9.28 8.87 -7.21
N GLY A 187 9.56 9.86 -7.62
CA GLY A 187 10.75 10.66 -7.36
C GLY A 187 10.57 12.14 -7.61
N ALA A 188 11.33 12.92 -6.89
CA ALA A 188 11.41 14.36 -7.15
C ALA A 188 11.87 14.58 -8.60
N GLY A 189 11.10 15.39 -9.34
CA GLY A 189 11.39 15.69 -10.75
C GLY A 189 10.80 14.69 -11.76
N GLY A 190 10.07 13.66 -11.33
CA GLY A 190 9.28 12.79 -12.19
C GLY A 190 7.91 13.37 -12.56
N ASN A 191 7.09 12.57 -13.23
CA ASN A 191 5.67 12.89 -13.41
C ASN A 191 4.98 13.02 -12.04
N ARG A 192 3.84 13.72 -12.01
CA ARG A 192 3.05 13.93 -10.78
C ARG A 192 1.58 13.69 -11.10
N ARG A 193 1.23 12.44 -11.40
CA ARG A 193 -0.12 12.15 -11.87
C ARG A 193 -0.62 10.78 -11.42
N ILE A 194 -1.95 10.65 -11.44
CA ILE A 194 -2.63 9.36 -11.55
C ILE A 194 -3.08 9.23 -13.00
N ALA A 195 -2.54 8.25 -13.70
CA ALA A 195 -2.94 7.92 -15.07
C ALA A 195 -3.90 6.73 -15.04
N VAL A 196 -4.98 6.82 -15.83
CA VAL A 196 -6.02 5.78 -15.90
C VAL A 196 -6.12 5.27 -17.32
N MET A 197 -6.01 3.97 -17.48
CA MET A 197 -6.18 3.23 -18.73
C MET A 197 -7.38 2.29 -18.60
N ASP A 198 -7.98 1.91 -19.71
CA ASP A 198 -8.92 0.80 -19.72
C ASP A 198 -8.21 -0.56 -19.61
N LYS A 199 -8.97 -1.64 -19.47
CA LYS A 199 -8.46 -3.01 -19.36
C LYS A 199 -7.61 -3.48 -20.56
N THR A 200 -7.66 -2.78 -21.69
CA THR A 200 -6.85 -3.06 -22.89
C THR A 200 -5.55 -2.25 -22.94
N GLY A 201 -5.39 -1.33 -22.00
CA GLY A 201 -4.23 -0.43 -21.91
C GLY A 201 -4.40 0.90 -22.65
N LYS A 202 -5.58 1.19 -23.20
CA LYS A 202 -5.86 2.48 -23.83
C LYS A 202 -5.98 3.55 -22.76
N PHE A 203 -5.24 4.67 -22.92
CA PHE A 203 -5.35 5.83 -22.05
C PHE A 203 -6.77 6.41 -22.06
N LEU A 204 -7.31 6.66 -20.87
CA LEU A 204 -8.64 7.25 -20.67
C LEU A 204 -8.58 8.69 -20.15
N ARG A 205 -7.86 8.91 -19.07
CA ARG A 205 -7.77 10.18 -18.35
C ARG A 205 -6.60 10.21 -17.38
N GLN A 206 -6.32 11.36 -16.86
CA GLN A 206 -5.40 11.55 -15.74
C GLN A 206 -5.82 12.75 -14.89
N TRP A 207 -5.24 12.84 -13.70
CA TRP A 207 -5.21 14.07 -12.91
C TRP A 207 -3.89 14.22 -12.19
N GLN A 208 -3.52 15.45 -11.90
CA GLN A 208 -2.36 15.78 -11.10
C GLN A 208 -2.84 16.12 -9.69
N PRO A 209 -2.45 15.34 -8.66
CA PRO A 209 -2.77 15.69 -7.28
C PRO A 209 -2.16 17.04 -6.91
N ALA A 210 -2.97 17.94 -6.34
CA ALA A 210 -2.51 19.25 -5.89
C ALA A 210 -1.54 19.11 -4.72
N ASP A 211 -0.54 19.99 -4.64
CA ASP A 211 0.43 20.08 -3.54
C ASP A 211 1.16 18.75 -3.24
N MET A 212 1.44 17.96 -4.29
CA MET A 212 2.10 16.68 -4.17
C MET A 212 3.33 16.61 -5.06
N ASP A 213 4.51 16.45 -4.46
CA ASP A 213 5.77 16.29 -5.18
C ASP A 213 6.08 14.85 -5.54
N VAL A 214 5.71 13.92 -4.66
CA VAL A 214 5.94 12.47 -4.84
C VAL A 214 4.63 11.73 -4.67
N VAL A 215 4.09 11.22 -5.78
CA VAL A 215 2.90 10.35 -5.82
C VAL A 215 3.36 8.93 -5.59
N HIS A 216 3.50 8.52 -4.31
CA HIS A 216 4.21 7.28 -3.97
C HIS A 216 3.34 6.03 -4.01
N CYS A 217 2.18 6.06 -3.40
CA CYS A 217 1.27 4.92 -3.39
C CYS A 217 -0.17 5.32 -3.70
N MET A 218 -0.95 4.32 -4.08
CA MET A 218 -2.37 4.50 -4.34
C MET A 218 -3.11 3.19 -4.12
N THR A 219 -4.32 3.27 -3.58
CA THR A 219 -5.28 2.16 -3.56
C THR A 219 -6.69 2.70 -3.68
N MET A 220 -7.66 1.83 -3.97
CA MET A 220 -9.07 2.20 -4.08
C MET A 220 -9.90 1.45 -3.05
N ALA A 221 -10.72 2.17 -2.33
CA ALA A 221 -11.68 1.58 -1.40
C ALA A 221 -12.90 0.99 -2.15
N LYS A 222 -13.64 0.09 -1.48
CA LYS A 222 -14.85 -0.56 -2.04
C LYS A 222 -15.94 0.42 -2.45
N ASP A 223 -15.96 1.63 -1.87
CA ASP A 223 -16.87 2.72 -2.25
C ASP A 223 -16.42 3.52 -3.48
N GLY A 224 -15.30 3.13 -4.09
CA GLY A 224 -14.75 3.74 -5.29
C GLY A 224 -13.91 5.00 -5.04
N LEU A 225 -13.64 5.36 -3.79
CA LEU A 225 -12.72 6.44 -3.48
C LEU A 225 -11.27 6.01 -3.64
N VAL A 226 -10.47 6.86 -4.29
CA VAL A 226 -9.05 6.65 -4.59
C VAL A 226 -8.20 7.36 -3.55
N TYR A 227 -7.43 6.59 -2.80
CA TYR A 227 -6.51 7.08 -1.76
C TYR A 227 -5.12 7.17 -2.32
N VAL A 228 -4.54 8.36 -2.32
CA VAL A 228 -3.23 8.66 -2.91
C VAL A 228 -2.26 9.16 -1.84
N CYS A 229 -1.09 8.55 -1.77
CA CYS A 229 -0.05 8.90 -0.80
C CYS A 229 0.78 10.08 -1.29
N ASN A 230 0.63 11.20 -0.61
CA ASN A 230 1.54 12.33 -0.71
C ASN A 230 2.70 12.10 0.26
N ARG A 231 3.76 11.43 -0.21
CA ARG A 231 4.88 11.02 0.63
C ARG A 231 5.58 12.22 1.29
N THR A 232 6.00 13.19 0.51
CA THR A 232 6.72 14.38 0.99
C THR A 232 5.85 15.30 1.81
N GLY A 233 4.55 15.38 1.49
CA GLY A 233 3.56 16.16 2.23
C GLY A 233 3.03 15.46 3.48
N SER A 234 3.43 14.21 3.76
CA SER A 234 2.99 13.43 4.93
C SER A 234 1.47 13.40 5.10
N LYS A 235 0.76 13.10 4.03
CA LYS A 235 -0.71 13.05 4.01
C LYS A 235 -1.24 12.07 2.97
N ILE A 236 -2.48 11.66 3.15
CA ILE A 236 -3.24 10.86 2.20
C ILE A 236 -4.33 11.75 1.61
N GLN A 237 -4.34 11.91 0.30
CA GLN A 237 -5.36 12.66 -0.41
C GLN A 237 -6.37 11.69 -1.04
N ILE A 238 -7.65 11.94 -0.83
CA ILE A 238 -8.75 11.04 -1.21
C ILE A 238 -9.55 11.71 -2.33
N TYR A 239 -9.66 11.02 -3.46
CA TYR A 239 -10.30 11.50 -4.68
C TYR A 239 -11.47 10.62 -5.07
N ASP A 240 -12.40 11.14 -5.88
CA ASP A 240 -13.27 10.28 -6.67
C ASP A 240 -12.52 9.74 -7.91
N LYS A 241 -13.16 8.84 -8.66
CA LYS A 241 -12.57 8.23 -9.87
C LYS A 241 -12.27 9.23 -11.00
N MET A 242 -12.78 10.45 -10.89
CA MET A 242 -12.54 11.53 -11.88
C MET A 242 -11.42 12.49 -11.45
N GLY A 243 -10.83 12.28 -10.25
CA GLY A 243 -9.76 13.11 -9.73
C GLY A 243 -10.21 14.34 -8.94
N ASN A 244 -11.48 14.41 -8.55
CA ASN A 244 -11.94 15.48 -7.65
C ASN A 244 -11.56 15.15 -6.21
N LEU A 245 -10.80 16.03 -5.56
CA LEU A 245 -10.41 15.89 -4.16
C LEU A 245 -11.64 15.95 -3.26
N LYS A 246 -11.80 14.95 -2.40
CA LYS A 246 -12.89 14.84 -1.43
C LYS A 246 -12.44 15.14 -0.01
N ARG A 247 -11.24 14.66 0.36
CA ARG A 247 -10.72 14.77 1.72
C ARG A 247 -9.22 14.55 1.77
N THR A 248 -8.60 15.05 2.83
CA THR A 248 -7.20 14.78 3.17
C THR A 248 -7.13 14.21 4.59
N ILE A 249 -6.23 13.25 4.81
CA ILE A 249 -5.86 12.75 6.14
C ILE A 249 -4.38 13.09 6.34
N ASP A 250 -4.07 13.83 7.38
CA ASP A 250 -2.70 14.12 7.77
C ASP A 250 -2.09 12.91 8.49
N VAL A 251 -0.83 12.62 8.19
CA VAL A 251 -0.03 11.55 8.81
C VAL A 251 1.25 12.19 9.35
N PRO A 252 1.16 12.88 10.48
CA PRO A 252 2.31 13.57 11.05
C PRO A 252 3.39 12.58 11.50
N TRP A 253 4.64 13.01 11.44
CA TRP A 253 5.75 12.24 11.96
C TRP A 253 6.65 13.12 12.83
N THR A 254 7.28 12.49 13.80
CA THR A 254 8.29 13.15 14.62
C THR A 254 9.67 12.62 14.25
N PRO A 255 10.70 13.47 14.21
CA PRO A 255 12.06 13.00 14.02
C PRO A 255 12.39 11.94 15.07
N VAL A 256 12.73 10.72 14.64
CA VAL A 256 13.22 9.69 15.54
C VAL A 256 14.66 10.03 15.92
N THR A 257 14.95 10.00 17.20
CA THR A 257 16.33 10.07 17.67
C THR A 257 17.09 8.87 17.09
N ALA A 258 18.17 9.13 16.37
CA ALA A 258 18.99 8.05 15.81
C ALA A 258 19.38 7.08 16.94
N PRO A 259 19.29 5.75 16.72
CA PRO A 259 19.95 4.80 17.62
C PRO A 259 21.42 5.17 17.75
N ALA A 260 22.07 4.72 18.82
CA ALA A 260 23.47 5.07 19.11
C ALA A 260 24.46 4.74 17.96
N ASP A 261 24.04 3.90 16.99
CA ASP A 261 24.80 3.60 15.78
C ASP A 261 24.64 4.63 14.64
N GLY A 262 23.88 5.68 14.86
CA GLY A 262 23.80 6.85 13.97
C GLY A 262 23.14 6.64 12.61
N LYS A 263 22.51 5.50 12.34
CA LYS A 263 22.07 5.12 11.00
C LYS A 263 20.57 5.11 10.74
N VAL A 264 19.78 5.93 11.40
CA VAL A 264 18.41 6.18 10.96
C VAL A 264 18.42 7.17 9.80
N THR A 265 18.34 6.67 8.60
CA THR A 265 18.07 7.53 7.44
C THR A 265 16.59 7.85 7.41
N GLN A 266 16.25 9.07 7.73
CA GLN A 266 14.95 9.62 7.41
C GLN A 266 14.81 9.62 5.87
N SER A 267 13.82 8.92 5.36
CA SER A 267 13.44 9.07 3.97
C SER A 267 12.58 10.33 3.84
N GLY A 268 12.61 10.98 2.69
CA GLY A 268 11.95 12.28 2.51
C GLY A 268 10.42 12.26 2.54
N GLY A 269 9.81 11.74 3.61
CA GLY A 269 8.36 11.74 3.80
C GLY A 269 7.83 10.51 4.56
N ALA A 270 6.62 10.59 5.08
CA ALA A 270 6.04 9.59 5.97
C ALA A 270 5.27 8.49 5.21
N VAL A 271 4.30 8.85 4.38
CA VAL A 271 3.32 7.91 3.82
C VAL A 271 3.86 7.22 2.58
N VAL A 272 4.22 5.95 2.69
CA VAL A 272 4.79 5.20 1.56
C VAL A 272 3.94 4.04 1.07
N ALA A 273 3.08 3.46 1.90
CA ALA A 273 2.13 2.44 1.49
C ALA A 273 0.91 2.43 2.40
N ILE A 274 -0.23 2.05 1.86
CA ILE A 274 -1.50 1.96 2.58
C ILE A 274 -2.29 0.74 2.11
N ASP A 275 -3.08 0.16 3.02
CA ASP A 275 -4.08 -0.85 2.70
C ASP A 275 -5.24 -0.79 3.71
N PHE A 276 -6.35 -1.45 3.40
CA PHE A 276 -7.58 -1.41 4.20
C PHE A 276 -7.81 -2.70 4.98
N SER A 277 -8.55 -2.59 6.08
CA SER A 277 -9.11 -3.76 6.76
C SER A 277 -10.09 -4.50 5.84
N PRO A 278 -10.18 -5.86 5.97
CA PRO A 278 -10.97 -6.67 5.04
C PRO A 278 -12.49 -6.56 5.26
N ASP A 279 -12.93 -5.99 6.38
CA ASP A 279 -14.35 -5.85 6.69
C ASP A 279 -15.11 -5.10 5.58
N PRO A 280 -16.43 -5.34 5.40
CA PRO A 280 -17.19 -4.74 4.30
C PRO A 280 -17.12 -3.21 4.24
N ALA A 281 -17.05 -2.55 5.41
CA ALA A 281 -16.96 -1.10 5.52
C ALA A 281 -15.53 -0.57 5.38
N GLN A 282 -14.52 -1.45 5.40
CA GLN A 282 -13.10 -1.09 5.41
C GLN A 282 -12.82 -0.03 6.47
N ARG A 283 -13.24 -0.32 7.71
CA ARG A 283 -13.20 0.64 8.82
C ARG A 283 -11.81 1.16 9.14
N LEU A 284 -10.80 0.32 8.96
CA LEU A 284 -9.43 0.68 9.28
C LEU A 284 -8.61 0.87 8.01
N LEU A 285 -7.75 1.86 8.04
CA LEU A 285 -6.72 2.13 7.06
C LEU A 285 -5.37 1.93 7.75
N PHE A 286 -4.56 1.02 7.22
CA PHE A 286 -3.19 0.78 7.66
C PHE A 286 -2.24 1.62 6.83
N VAL A 287 -1.36 2.33 7.48
CA VAL A 287 -0.47 3.31 6.87
C VAL A 287 0.96 3.08 7.31
N ILE A 288 1.86 2.89 6.38
CA ILE A 288 3.30 2.93 6.69
C ILE A 288 3.74 4.37 6.87
N ASN A 289 4.03 4.75 8.11
CA ASN A 289 4.78 5.95 8.44
C ASN A 289 6.28 5.60 8.42
N GLN A 290 6.90 5.75 7.26
CA GLN A 290 8.27 5.27 7.04
C GLN A 290 9.30 6.02 7.89
N ASN A 291 9.12 7.33 8.10
CA ASN A 291 10.05 8.12 8.90
C ASN A 291 10.06 7.71 10.37
N ASN A 292 8.92 7.25 10.90
CA ASN A 292 8.83 6.73 12.26
C ASN A 292 9.10 5.21 12.33
N SER A 293 9.24 4.53 11.18
CA SER A 293 9.29 3.07 11.09
C SER A 293 8.13 2.43 11.86
N GLU A 294 6.93 2.94 11.65
CA GLU A 294 5.70 2.63 12.37
C GLU A 294 4.59 2.33 11.38
N ILE A 295 3.68 1.44 11.75
CA ILE A 295 2.42 1.22 11.04
C ILE A 295 1.33 1.89 11.85
N GLU A 296 0.73 2.91 11.29
CA GLU A 296 -0.42 3.59 11.90
C GLU A 296 -1.71 2.90 11.48
N VAL A 297 -2.60 2.71 12.43
CA VAL A 297 -3.97 2.23 12.21
C VAL A 297 -4.90 3.42 12.36
N ILE A 298 -5.53 3.80 11.27
CA ILE A 298 -6.38 4.99 11.20
C ILE A 298 -7.84 4.54 11.05
N ASP A 299 -8.74 5.09 11.82
CA ASP A 299 -10.18 4.97 11.55
C ASP A 299 -10.48 5.73 10.24
N ARG A 300 -10.94 4.98 9.24
CA ARG A 300 -11.12 5.50 7.88
C ARG A 300 -12.14 6.63 7.80
N GLN A 301 -13.19 6.57 8.61
CA GLN A 301 -14.27 7.56 8.58
C GLN A 301 -13.83 8.88 9.21
N SER A 302 -13.27 8.84 10.40
CA SER A 302 -12.81 10.04 11.11
C SER A 302 -11.46 10.56 10.62
N GLY A 303 -10.61 9.68 10.10
CA GLY A 303 -9.22 9.98 9.76
C GLY A 303 -8.30 10.05 10.99
N GLN A 304 -8.77 9.61 12.15
CA GLN A 304 -8.00 9.65 13.38
C GLN A 304 -7.18 8.37 13.56
N LYS A 305 -5.95 8.50 14.00
CA LYS A 305 -5.10 7.38 14.42
C LYS A 305 -5.71 6.76 15.68
N VAL A 306 -6.06 5.48 15.60
CA VAL A 306 -6.66 4.72 16.71
C VAL A 306 -5.67 3.80 17.41
N SER A 307 -4.64 3.35 16.71
CA SER A 307 -3.52 2.61 17.27
C SER A 307 -2.31 2.65 16.34
N SER A 308 -1.22 2.06 16.77
CA SER A 308 -0.04 1.86 15.93
C SER A 308 0.83 0.73 16.48
N PHE A 309 1.72 0.21 15.64
CA PHE A 309 2.71 -0.78 16.02
C PHE A 309 3.99 -0.62 15.21
N GLY A 310 5.08 -1.13 15.76
CA GLY A 310 6.40 -1.02 15.16
C GLY A 310 7.20 0.17 15.68
N ARG A 311 8.49 0.12 15.45
CA ARG A 311 9.49 1.15 15.75
C ARG A 311 10.78 0.85 15.00
N PRO A 312 11.74 1.78 14.91
CA PRO A 312 13.03 1.50 14.30
C PRO A 312 13.78 0.34 14.94
N GLY A 313 14.36 -0.54 14.13
CA GLY A 313 15.19 -1.65 14.59
C GLY A 313 15.14 -2.88 13.70
N SER A 314 15.75 -3.97 14.18
CA SER A 314 15.92 -5.23 13.43
C SER A 314 15.30 -6.46 14.11
N PHE A 315 14.76 -6.32 15.32
CA PHE A 315 14.06 -7.40 16.00
C PHE A 315 12.62 -7.55 15.50
N PRO A 316 11.95 -8.66 15.79
CA PRO A 316 10.52 -8.82 15.50
C PRO A 316 9.69 -7.65 16.06
N GLY A 317 8.75 -7.14 15.28
CA GLY A 317 7.97 -5.96 15.64
C GLY A 317 8.70 -4.62 15.47
N GLN A 318 9.92 -4.63 14.94
CA GLN A 318 10.68 -3.44 14.58
C GLN A 318 10.90 -3.40 13.07
N PHE A 319 11.15 -2.21 12.53
CA PHE A 319 11.30 -2.04 11.08
C PHE A 319 12.57 -1.26 10.72
N ASN A 320 13.17 -1.67 9.59
CA ASN A 320 14.22 -0.93 8.91
C ASN A 320 13.76 -0.58 7.50
N GLN A 321 13.20 0.63 7.36
CA GLN A 321 12.61 1.14 6.13
C GLN A 321 11.46 0.25 5.60
N PRO A 322 10.32 0.16 6.33
CA PRO A 322 9.13 -0.50 5.83
C PRO A 322 8.65 0.20 4.55
N HIS A 323 8.25 -0.55 3.53
CA HIS A 323 8.01 0.01 2.21
C HIS A 323 6.74 -0.51 1.53
N GLY A 324 6.38 -1.77 1.73
CA GLY A 324 5.16 -2.36 1.19
C GLY A 324 4.26 -2.88 2.29
N ILE A 325 2.94 -2.76 2.10
CA ILE A 325 1.91 -3.26 3.02
C ILE A 325 0.82 -4.00 2.24
N ALA A 326 0.33 -5.09 2.82
CA ALA A 326 -0.87 -5.77 2.33
C ALA A 326 -1.64 -6.39 3.50
N VAL A 327 -2.95 -6.53 3.36
CA VAL A 327 -3.84 -7.09 4.37
C VAL A 327 -4.60 -8.27 3.79
N ASP A 328 -4.60 -9.42 4.48
CA ASP A 328 -5.34 -10.60 4.06
C ASP A 328 -6.81 -10.58 4.52
N SER A 329 -7.58 -11.61 4.12
CA SER A 329 -9.01 -11.73 4.43
C SER A 329 -9.29 -11.88 5.93
N LYS A 330 -8.29 -12.25 6.73
CA LYS A 330 -8.36 -12.45 8.19
C LYS A 330 -7.91 -11.22 8.98
N GLY A 331 -7.46 -10.17 8.27
CA GLY A 331 -6.94 -8.95 8.86
C GLY A 331 -5.49 -9.05 9.32
N ASN A 332 -4.74 -10.08 8.91
CA ASN A 332 -3.31 -10.09 9.11
C ASN A 332 -2.66 -9.05 8.21
N VAL A 333 -1.66 -8.36 8.74
CA VAL A 333 -0.93 -7.30 8.04
C VAL A 333 0.47 -7.78 7.68
N TYR A 334 0.82 -7.67 6.41
CA TYR A 334 2.14 -8.05 5.89
C TYR A 334 2.95 -6.80 5.55
N ILE A 335 4.18 -6.73 6.05
CA ILE A 335 5.06 -5.56 5.89
C ILE A 335 6.35 -6.00 5.20
N ALA A 336 6.58 -5.49 4.01
CA ALA A 336 7.81 -5.67 3.25
C ALA A 336 8.81 -4.55 3.57
N GLU A 337 10.04 -4.91 3.94
CA GLU A 337 11.10 -3.96 4.28
C GLU A 337 12.12 -3.83 3.14
N ASN A 338 12.42 -2.59 2.77
CA ASN A 338 13.45 -2.33 1.76
C ASN A 338 14.86 -2.54 2.31
N ARG A 339 15.24 -1.84 3.38
CA ARG A 339 16.56 -2.00 3.99
C ARG A 339 16.67 -3.17 4.95
N GLY A 340 15.56 -3.55 5.58
CA GLY A 340 15.49 -4.74 6.43
C GLY A 340 15.60 -6.04 5.66
N LYS A 341 15.34 -6.02 4.33
CA LYS A 341 15.44 -7.19 3.42
C LYS A 341 14.65 -8.39 3.92
N ARG A 342 13.45 -8.16 4.41
CA ARG A 342 12.60 -9.18 5.01
C ARG A 342 11.12 -8.84 4.90
N ILE A 343 10.28 -9.85 5.07
CA ILE A 343 8.82 -9.74 5.15
C ILE A 343 8.37 -10.14 6.55
N HIS A 344 7.42 -9.42 7.12
CA HIS A 344 6.80 -9.73 8.40
C HIS A 344 5.30 -9.93 8.23
N LYS A 345 4.74 -10.81 9.07
CA LYS A 345 3.30 -10.95 9.29
C LYS A 345 2.95 -10.49 10.70
N PHE A 346 1.89 -9.69 10.81
CA PHE A 346 1.30 -9.28 12.07
C PHE A 346 -0.13 -9.78 12.15
N LYS A 347 -0.50 -10.34 13.29
CA LYS A 347 -1.86 -10.83 13.56
C LYS A 347 -2.61 -9.86 14.46
N PRO A 348 -3.91 -9.61 14.22
CA PRO A 348 -4.73 -8.88 15.18
C PRO A 348 -4.82 -9.67 16.49
N VAL A 349 -4.63 -8.98 17.60
CA VAL A 349 -4.80 -9.56 18.95
C VAL A 349 -6.27 -9.45 19.31
N THR A 350 -6.96 -10.61 19.39
CA THR A 350 -8.35 -10.68 19.83
C THR A 350 -8.39 -10.97 21.34
N GLY A 351 -8.93 -10.01 22.13
CA GLY A 351 -9.28 -10.23 23.53
C GLY A 351 -8.09 -10.30 24.50
N ARG A 352 -7.65 -9.16 24.97
CA ARG A 352 -7.05 -9.02 26.30
C ARG A 352 -7.98 -8.21 27.19
#